data_de33bc4420f86c0dceb60044883afd5a
#
_entry.id   de33bc4420f86c0dceb60044883afd5a
#
_cell.length_a   1.000
_cell.length_b   1.000
_cell.length_c   1.000
_cell.angle_alpha   90.00
_cell.angle_beta   90.00
_cell.angle_gamma   90.00
#
_symmetry.space_group_name_H-M   'P 1'
#
loop_
_entity.id
_entity.type
_entity.pdbx_description
1 polymer ?
#
loop_
_entity_poly.entity_id
_entity_poly.type
_entity_poly.pdbx_seq_one_letter_code
_entity_poly.pdbx_strand_id
1 'polypeptide(L)'
;EKFGQKLDYLTDMRDAYHAQKPTKSILVGDLNIAPREDDVWDHKKLLKVVSHTPIEVEHFAEVMNAGGWSDVTRNDITEGKLYSWWSYRAKEWDTADKGRRLDHIWATPDIKNSAHSSRVLRDARGWEKPSDHAPVFATFDL
;
A
#
# COMPACT_ATOMS: atom_id res chain seq x y z
N GLU A 1 8.08 -20.21 6.83
CA GLU A 1 7.73 -19.09 7.62
C GLU A 1 6.87 -18.07 6.89
N LYS A 2 6.28 -17.18 7.68
CA LYS A 2 5.34 -16.20 7.14
C LYS A 2 5.98 -15.27 6.10
N PHE A 3 7.23 -14.89 6.31
CA PHE A 3 7.92 -14.02 5.36
C PHE A 3 8.10 -14.69 4.01
N GLY A 4 8.55 -15.96 4.01
CA GLY A 4 8.68 -16.73 2.78
C GLY A 4 7.34 -16.96 2.09
N GLN A 5 6.30 -17.22 2.85
CA GLN A 5 4.95 -17.38 2.33
C GLN A 5 4.45 -16.09 1.65
N LYS A 6 4.78 -14.94 2.24
CA LYS A 6 4.43 -13.64 1.66
C LYS A 6 5.09 -13.45 0.30
N LEU A 7 6.39 -13.76 0.20
CA LEU A 7 7.11 -13.65 -1.07
C LEU A 7 6.56 -14.61 -2.12
N ASP A 8 6.23 -15.84 -1.70
CA ASP A 8 5.61 -16.83 -2.58
C ASP A 8 4.25 -16.35 -3.09
N TYR A 9 3.45 -15.77 -2.22
CA TYR A 9 2.15 -15.22 -2.60
C TYR A 9 2.30 -14.11 -3.65
N LEU A 10 3.26 -13.21 -3.44
CA LEU A 10 3.53 -12.14 -4.41
C LEU A 10 4.00 -12.71 -5.75
N THR A 11 4.83 -13.73 -5.73
CA THR A 11 5.29 -14.42 -6.93
C THR A 11 4.11 -15.05 -7.67
N ASP A 12 3.19 -15.68 -6.94
CA ASP A 12 2.00 -16.28 -7.53
C ASP A 12 1.09 -15.21 -8.17
N MET A 13 0.94 -14.08 -7.52
CA MET A 13 0.19 -12.95 -8.09
C MET A 13 0.84 -12.46 -9.38
N ARG A 14 2.16 -12.27 -9.37
CA ARG A 14 2.91 -11.86 -10.56
C ARG A 14 2.68 -12.82 -11.71
N ASP A 15 2.80 -14.10 -11.45
CA ASP A 15 2.67 -15.13 -12.48
C ASP A 15 1.23 -15.19 -13.03
N ALA A 16 0.24 -15.03 -12.15
CA ALA A 16 -1.16 -15.00 -12.57
C ALA A 16 -1.43 -13.80 -13.51
N TYR A 17 -0.88 -12.64 -13.20
CA TYR A 17 -1.07 -11.44 -14.03
C TYR A 17 -0.26 -11.52 -15.33
N HIS A 18 0.88 -12.22 -15.35
CA HIS A 18 1.60 -12.50 -16.59
C HIS A 18 0.80 -13.44 -17.49
N ALA A 19 0.17 -14.45 -16.90
CA ALA A 19 -0.62 -15.42 -17.66
C ALA A 19 -1.90 -14.78 -18.23
N GLN A 20 -2.53 -13.88 -17.45
CA GLN A 20 -3.73 -13.18 -17.91
C GLN A 20 -3.72 -11.77 -17.34
N LYS A 21 -3.40 -10.81 -18.18
CA LYS A 21 -3.33 -9.40 -17.76
C LYS A 21 -4.74 -8.90 -17.43
N PRO A 22 -4.94 -8.33 -16.24
CA PRO A 22 -6.26 -7.84 -15.84
C PRO A 22 -6.65 -6.58 -16.62
N THR A 23 -7.96 -6.43 -16.83
CA THR A 23 -8.55 -5.25 -17.45
C THR A 23 -9.77 -4.80 -16.66
N LYS A 24 -10.08 -3.52 -16.70
CA LYS A 24 -11.25 -2.92 -16.03
C LYS A 24 -11.33 -3.36 -14.56
N SER A 25 -10.20 -3.35 -13.88
CA SER A 25 -10.09 -3.91 -12.53
C SER A 25 -9.48 -2.91 -11.57
N ILE A 26 -9.94 -2.99 -10.33
CA ILE A 26 -9.40 -2.26 -9.20
C ILE A 26 -9.01 -3.30 -8.16
N LEU A 27 -7.77 -3.23 -7.66
CA LEU A 27 -7.30 -4.10 -6.60
C LEU A 27 -7.15 -3.25 -5.33
N VAL A 28 -7.76 -3.70 -4.25
CA VAL A 28 -7.69 -2.99 -2.97
C VAL A 28 -7.32 -3.97 -1.87
N GLY A 29 -6.61 -3.48 -0.87
CA GLY A 29 -6.37 -4.27 0.32
C GLY A 29 -5.07 -3.96 1.03
N ASP A 30 -4.89 -4.66 2.13
CA ASP A 30 -3.66 -4.63 2.93
C ASP A 30 -2.66 -5.61 2.32
N LEU A 31 -1.68 -5.08 1.62
CA LEU A 31 -0.60 -5.89 1.06
C LEU A 31 0.61 -5.98 1.99
N ASN A 32 0.53 -5.28 3.12
CA ASN A 32 1.53 -5.28 4.18
C ASN A 32 2.94 -4.96 3.64
N ILE A 33 3.00 -4.09 2.65
CA ILE A 33 4.25 -3.57 2.08
C ILE A 33 4.10 -2.07 1.85
N ALA A 34 5.08 -1.32 2.34
CA ALA A 34 5.24 0.11 2.08
C ALA A 34 6.33 0.25 1.02
N PRO A 35 5.99 0.57 -0.24
CA PRO A 35 6.96 0.47 -1.33
C PRO A 35 7.90 1.66 -1.47
N ARG A 36 7.49 2.85 -1.02
CA ARG A 36 8.26 4.08 -1.23
C ARG A 36 8.92 4.54 0.06
N GLU A 37 9.99 5.32 -0.07
CA GLU A 37 10.68 5.90 1.10
C GLU A 37 9.72 6.76 1.93
N ASP A 38 8.81 7.49 1.30
CA ASP A 38 7.84 8.33 1.97
C ASP A 38 6.61 7.56 2.48
N ASP A 39 6.57 6.25 2.26
CA ASP A 39 5.51 5.40 2.79
C ASP A 39 5.82 4.87 4.19
N VAL A 40 6.98 5.22 4.73
CA VAL A 40 7.41 4.85 6.09
C VAL A 40 7.99 6.05 6.81
N TRP A 41 7.92 6.01 8.14
CA TRP A 41 8.38 7.14 8.97
C TRP A 41 9.90 7.31 8.95
N ASP A 42 10.66 6.24 8.71
CA ASP A 42 12.12 6.31 8.60
C ASP A 42 12.62 5.19 7.70
N HIS A 43 12.88 5.53 6.45
CA HIS A 43 13.30 4.57 5.43
C HIS A 43 14.53 3.76 5.85
N LYS A 44 15.57 4.43 6.34
CA LYS A 44 16.83 3.76 6.68
C LYS A 44 16.66 2.80 7.84
N LYS A 45 15.91 3.19 8.86
CA LYS A 45 15.66 2.34 10.03
C LYS A 45 14.81 1.13 9.68
N LEU A 46 13.95 1.23 8.68
CA LEU A 46 12.99 0.19 8.33
C LEU A 46 13.46 -0.74 7.22
N LEU A 47 14.66 -0.55 6.67
CA LEU A 47 15.18 -1.41 5.60
C LEU A 47 15.30 -2.89 5.97
N LYS A 48 15.40 -3.21 7.25
CA LYS A 48 15.47 -4.60 7.72
C LYS A 48 14.20 -5.04 8.43
N VAL A 49 13.16 -4.23 8.35
CA VAL A 49 11.90 -4.49 9.04
C VAL A 49 10.87 -4.98 8.03
N VAL A 50 10.15 -6.05 8.40
CA VAL A 50 9.06 -6.59 7.59
C VAL A 50 8.13 -5.46 7.17
N SER A 51 7.69 -5.50 5.94
CA SER A 51 6.87 -4.55 5.20
C SER A 51 7.67 -3.51 4.42
N HIS A 52 8.97 -3.35 4.66
CA HIS A 52 9.78 -2.37 3.92
C HIS A 52 11.17 -2.91 3.54
N THR A 53 11.38 -4.23 3.60
CA THR A 53 12.66 -4.80 3.16
C THR A 53 12.80 -4.65 1.65
N PRO A 54 14.05 -4.51 1.13
CA PRO A 54 14.24 -4.38 -0.32
C PRO A 54 13.63 -5.50 -1.14
N ILE A 55 13.69 -6.75 -0.66
CA ILE A 55 13.14 -7.88 -1.40
C ILE A 55 11.60 -7.82 -1.47
N GLU A 56 10.95 -7.37 -0.40
CA GLU A 56 9.49 -7.17 -0.43
C GLU A 56 9.10 -6.09 -1.43
N VAL A 57 9.81 -4.98 -1.40
CA VAL A 57 9.55 -3.85 -2.31
C VAL A 57 9.77 -4.26 -3.76
N GLU A 58 10.82 -5.06 -4.02
CA GLU A 58 11.09 -5.59 -5.36
C GLU A 58 9.98 -6.50 -5.86
N HIS A 59 9.54 -7.46 -5.02
CA HIS A 59 8.42 -8.35 -5.37
C HIS A 59 7.13 -7.57 -5.62
N PHE A 60 6.87 -6.56 -4.80
CA PHE A 60 5.71 -5.69 -4.96
C PHE A 60 5.73 -5.00 -6.35
N ALA A 61 6.89 -4.45 -6.72
CA ALA A 61 7.05 -3.81 -8.01
C ALA A 61 6.85 -4.79 -9.18
N GLU A 62 7.32 -6.01 -9.04
CA GLU A 62 7.14 -7.06 -10.06
C GLU A 62 5.65 -7.38 -10.26
N VAL A 63 4.89 -7.47 -9.17
CA VAL A 63 3.44 -7.71 -9.25
C VAL A 63 2.75 -6.54 -9.97
N MET A 64 3.09 -5.31 -9.61
CA MET A 64 2.51 -4.13 -10.26
C MET A 64 2.82 -4.13 -11.76
N ASN A 65 4.07 -4.39 -12.13
CA ASN A 65 4.49 -4.40 -13.53
C ASN A 65 3.79 -5.51 -14.33
N ALA A 66 3.65 -6.68 -13.75
CA ALA A 66 3.01 -7.82 -14.42
C ALA A 66 1.56 -7.53 -14.78
N GLY A 67 0.82 -6.84 -13.92
CA GLY A 67 -0.57 -6.50 -14.16
C GLY A 67 -0.79 -5.15 -14.83
N GLY A 68 0.26 -4.36 -14.97
CA GLY A 68 0.14 -2.97 -15.43
C GLY A 68 -0.58 -2.08 -14.42
N TRP A 69 -0.54 -2.47 -13.15
CA TRP A 69 -1.25 -1.76 -12.09
C TRP A 69 -0.69 -0.37 -11.84
N SER A 70 -1.58 0.58 -11.62
CA SER A 70 -1.25 1.95 -11.26
C SER A 70 -1.63 2.21 -9.81
N ASP A 71 -0.74 2.85 -9.07
CA ASP A 71 -0.97 3.21 -7.67
C ASP A 71 -1.84 4.45 -7.60
N VAL A 72 -3.13 4.25 -7.39
CA VAL A 72 -4.13 5.33 -7.43
C VAL A 72 -3.85 6.38 -6.37
N THR A 73 -3.53 5.97 -5.15
CA THR A 73 -3.29 6.90 -4.05
C THR A 73 -2.08 7.79 -4.33
N ARG A 74 -0.98 7.21 -4.79
CA ARG A 74 0.24 7.99 -5.07
C ARG A 74 0.17 8.77 -6.38
N ASN A 75 -0.70 8.41 -7.28
CA ASN A 75 -0.96 9.24 -8.48
C ASN A 75 -1.62 10.56 -8.10
N ASP A 76 -2.41 10.55 -7.04
CA ASP A 76 -3.08 11.76 -6.54
C ASP A 76 -2.22 12.49 -5.50
N ILE A 77 -1.69 11.75 -4.54
CA ILE A 77 -0.83 12.30 -3.46
C ILE A 77 0.61 11.96 -3.81
N THR A 78 1.22 12.76 -4.66
CA THR A 78 2.51 12.45 -5.29
C THR A 78 3.70 12.62 -4.38
N GLU A 79 3.59 13.41 -3.32
CA GLU A 79 4.71 13.75 -2.44
C GLU A 79 4.31 13.68 -0.98
N GLY A 80 5.32 13.58 -0.12
CA GLY A 80 5.16 13.65 1.32
C GLY A 80 4.89 12.32 1.98
N LYS A 81 5.07 12.30 3.29
CA LYS A 81 4.80 11.13 4.11
C LYS A 81 3.31 10.80 4.06
N LEU A 82 3.01 9.52 3.91
CA LEU A 82 1.64 9.04 3.81
C LEU A 82 1.55 7.66 4.43
N TYR A 83 0.67 7.50 5.42
CA TYR A 83 0.53 6.26 6.16
C TYR A 83 -0.92 5.83 6.22
N SER A 84 -1.13 4.51 6.33
CA SER A 84 -2.45 3.92 6.55
C SER A 84 -2.48 3.04 7.80
N TRP A 85 -1.35 2.89 8.47
CA TRP A 85 -1.22 2.01 9.62
C TRP A 85 -0.26 2.60 10.65
N TRP A 86 -0.62 2.50 11.94
CA TRP A 86 0.19 2.91 13.08
C TRP A 86 0.05 1.85 14.15
N SER A 87 1.17 1.27 14.58
CA SER A 87 1.17 0.18 15.56
C SER A 87 0.41 0.56 16.84
N TYR A 88 -0.35 -0.38 17.38
CA TYR A 88 -0.98 -0.21 18.71
C TYR A 88 0.05 -0.05 19.82
N ARG A 89 1.28 -0.51 19.60
CA ARG A 89 2.34 -0.39 20.60
C ARG A 89 2.83 1.05 20.76
N ALA A 90 2.54 1.90 19.80
CA ALA A 90 2.89 3.31 19.87
C ALA A 90 1.84 4.05 20.71
N LYS A 91 2.17 4.38 21.96
CA LYS A 91 1.24 5.05 22.87
C LYS A 91 0.79 6.42 22.37
N GLU A 92 1.67 7.11 21.68
CA GLU A 92 1.40 8.43 21.14
C GLU A 92 1.43 8.37 19.62
N TRP A 93 0.53 7.56 19.06
CA TRP A 93 0.51 7.31 17.62
C TRP A 93 0.43 8.60 16.80
N ASP A 94 -0.36 9.55 17.28
CA ASP A 94 -0.62 10.81 16.56
C ASP A 94 0.61 11.72 16.55
N THR A 95 1.18 12.00 17.71
CA THR A 95 2.33 12.92 17.82
C THR A 95 3.63 12.27 17.35
N ALA A 96 3.84 11.00 17.67
CA ALA A 96 5.02 10.28 17.19
C ALA A 96 4.96 10.02 15.70
N ASP A 97 3.77 9.76 15.18
CA ASP A 97 3.47 9.58 13.77
C ASP A 97 4.42 8.60 13.05
N LYS A 98 4.69 7.46 13.70
CA LYS A 98 5.55 6.42 13.15
C LYS A 98 4.74 5.41 12.35
N GLY A 99 4.17 5.88 11.25
CA GLY A 99 3.27 5.08 10.43
C GLY A 99 3.94 4.42 9.24
N ARG A 100 3.13 3.63 8.53
CA ARG A 100 3.48 2.98 7.26
C ARG A 100 2.26 2.95 6.35
N ARG A 101 2.48 3.06 5.06
CA ARG A 101 1.39 2.89 4.08
C ARG A 101 1.37 1.43 3.63
N LEU A 102 0.44 0.67 4.17
CA LEU A 102 0.32 -0.77 3.93
C LEU A 102 -0.90 -1.14 3.11
N ASP A 103 -1.87 -0.24 3.02
CA ASP A 103 -3.15 -0.46 2.34
C ASP A 103 -3.15 0.29 1.02
N HIS A 104 -3.51 -0.40 -0.05
CA HIS A 104 -3.30 0.07 -1.40
C HIS A 104 -4.58 0.04 -2.22
N ILE A 105 -4.65 0.94 -3.19
CA ILE A 105 -5.68 0.96 -4.23
C ILE A 105 -4.95 1.03 -5.57
N TRP A 106 -5.10 0.00 -6.37
CA TRP A 106 -4.51 -0.06 -7.70
C TRP A 106 -5.59 -0.13 -8.77
N ALA A 107 -5.31 0.42 -9.93
CA ALA A 107 -6.21 0.36 -11.08
C ALA A 107 -5.45 -0.11 -12.32
N THR A 108 -6.14 -0.83 -13.19
CA THR A 108 -5.58 -1.22 -14.49
C THR A 108 -5.43 0.00 -15.40
N PRO A 109 -4.55 -0.07 -16.43
CA PRO A 109 -4.26 1.08 -17.28
C PRO A 109 -5.49 1.68 -17.96
N ASP A 110 -6.46 0.85 -18.30
CA ASP A 110 -7.66 1.28 -19.04
C ASP A 110 -8.62 2.12 -18.21
N ILE A 111 -8.53 2.07 -16.87
CA ILE A 111 -9.40 2.86 -15.99
C ILE A 111 -8.65 3.77 -15.02
N LYS A 112 -7.31 3.76 -15.03
CA LYS A 112 -6.54 4.57 -14.07
C LYS A 112 -6.85 6.05 -14.14
N ASN A 113 -7.17 6.56 -15.33
CA ASN A 113 -7.49 7.98 -15.52
C ASN A 113 -8.89 8.34 -15.04
N SER A 114 -9.70 7.35 -14.69
CA SER A 114 -11.02 7.59 -14.08
C SER A 114 -10.94 7.85 -12.59
N ALA A 115 -9.78 7.65 -11.97
CA ALA A 115 -9.58 7.96 -10.56
C ALA A 115 -9.39 9.46 -10.39
N HIS A 116 -10.13 10.05 -9.45
CA HIS A 116 -10.13 11.51 -9.23
C HIS A 116 -9.36 11.94 -8.01
N SER A 117 -9.56 11.24 -6.91
CA SER A 117 -9.00 11.64 -5.64
C SER A 117 -8.77 10.41 -4.79
N SER A 118 -7.77 10.51 -3.93
CA SER A 118 -7.52 9.50 -2.93
C SER A 118 -7.11 10.18 -1.64
N ARG A 119 -7.43 9.55 -0.50
CA ARG A 119 -7.02 10.05 0.80
C ARG A 119 -7.02 8.94 1.83
N VAL A 120 -6.29 9.18 2.90
CA VAL A 120 -6.33 8.33 4.10
C VAL A 120 -7.11 9.09 5.16
N LEU A 121 -8.12 8.45 5.74
CA LEU A 121 -8.86 9.04 6.85
C LEU A 121 -8.08 8.79 8.15
N ARG A 122 -7.01 9.55 8.32
CA ARG A 122 -6.06 9.40 9.42
C ARG A 122 -6.73 9.48 10.78
N ASP A 123 -7.68 10.37 10.95
CA ASP A 123 -8.37 10.60 12.23
C ASP A 123 -9.04 9.34 12.77
N ALA A 124 -9.45 8.43 11.89
CA ALA A 124 -10.10 7.18 12.30
C ALA A 124 -9.20 6.33 13.20
N ARG A 125 -7.87 6.47 13.06
CA ARG A 125 -6.91 5.76 13.91
C ARG A 125 -7.06 6.12 15.39
N GLY A 126 -7.55 7.31 15.68
CA GLY A 126 -7.75 7.80 17.04
C GLY A 126 -9.19 7.71 17.56
N TRP A 127 -10.09 7.07 16.82
CA TRP A 127 -11.46 6.89 17.27
C TRP A 127 -11.53 5.91 18.44
N GLU A 128 -12.69 5.84 19.09
CA GLU A 128 -12.91 4.88 20.16
C GLU A 128 -12.77 3.45 19.61
N LYS A 129 -11.99 2.62 20.31
CA LYS A 129 -11.68 1.23 19.89
C LYS A 129 -11.27 1.14 18.42
N PRO A 130 -10.23 1.88 18.00
CA PRO A 130 -9.90 1.96 16.59
C PRO A 130 -9.20 0.70 16.08
N SER A 131 -9.24 0.51 14.76
CA SER A 131 -8.28 -0.36 14.08
C SER A 131 -6.90 0.28 14.11
N ASP A 132 -5.84 -0.50 13.99
CA ASP A 132 -4.50 0.03 13.76
C ASP A 132 -4.31 0.52 12.32
N HIS A 133 -5.26 0.20 11.42
CA HIS A 133 -5.34 0.76 10.09
C HIS A 133 -6.34 1.90 10.03
N ALA A 134 -6.09 2.88 9.16
CA ALA A 134 -7.06 3.91 8.81
C ALA A 134 -7.63 3.62 7.42
N PRO A 135 -8.90 3.96 7.18
CA PRO A 135 -9.48 3.76 5.84
C PRO A 135 -8.76 4.55 4.76
N VAL A 136 -8.59 3.93 3.62
CA VAL A 136 -8.05 4.56 2.41
C VAL A 136 -9.17 4.66 1.40
N PHE A 137 -9.35 5.83 0.83
CA PHE A 137 -10.42 6.12 -0.11
C PHE A 137 -9.88 6.47 -1.48
N ALA A 138 -10.66 6.15 -2.50
CA ALA A 138 -10.46 6.70 -3.83
C ALA A 138 -11.82 6.86 -4.51
N THR A 139 -11.93 7.87 -5.36
CA THR A 139 -13.14 8.14 -6.13
C THR A 139 -12.84 7.86 -7.59
N PHE A 140 -13.71 7.07 -8.22
CA PHE A 140 -13.62 6.76 -9.64
C PHE A 140 -14.86 7.25 -10.36
N ASP A 141 -14.66 7.70 -11.59
CA ASP A 141 -15.73 8.15 -12.49
C ASP A 141 -15.80 7.16 -13.66
N LEU A 142 -16.45 6.06 -13.43
CA LEU A 142 -16.49 4.94 -14.39
C LEU A 142 -17.68 5.01 -15.35
#